data_411fe08c311c95f05f15aa218f64c0ae
#
_entry.id   411fe08c311c95f05f15aa218f64c0ae
#
_cell.length_a   1.000
_cell.length_b   1.000
_cell.length_c   1.000
_cell.angle_alpha   90.00
_cell.angle_beta   90.00
_cell.angle_gamma   90.00
#
_symmetry.space_group_name_H-M   'P 1'
#
loop_
_entity.id
_entity.type
_entity.pdbx_description
1 polymer ?
#
loop_
_entity_poly.entity_id
_entity_poly.type
_entity_poly.pdbx_seq_one_letter_code
_entity_poly.pdbx_strand_id
1 'polypeptide(L)'
;LASSAASDVYKRQSQIKDNLTICEQEDLADILYSFGIDEFKTKKYEPWLRYYHYKHQNGEFWLFMNQSETEEINTLLCFEDGMMDSYKMGKERSCWYQAWENIVEPCEWDENNDLSLQLVPGEMKVLYMGDCTPYAKILAEKQEIMKQKKTADSQTGKIEIAPAAWKLWIKETGTEKYVLQEREKTGDFCRKHPYFCGVMRYETTVFLPKVKSCELNLGEVYETAHVLVNEKEAGVRVALPYSFEIGKLLHEGENRIIVEVVNTLANRQRDFFSMTMPIAVSYTHLTLPT
;
A
#
# COMPACT_ATOMS: atom_id res chain seq x y z
N LEU A 1 35.41 7.76 39.72
CA LEU A 1 34.99 6.87 38.62
C LEU A 1 34.12 7.59 37.56
N ALA A 2 33.34 8.60 37.91
CA ALA A 2 32.54 9.37 36.94
C ALA A 2 33.38 10.30 36.06
N SER A 3 34.54 10.78 36.50
CA SER A 3 35.40 11.71 35.76
C SER A 3 36.20 11.03 34.65
N SER A 4 36.49 9.74 34.74
CA SER A 4 37.23 9.03 33.68
C SER A 4 36.36 8.71 32.46
N ALA A 5 35.08 8.39 32.67
CA ALA A 5 34.12 8.14 31.57
C ALA A 5 33.84 9.39 30.76
N ALA A 6 33.66 10.56 31.43
CA ALA A 6 33.48 11.83 30.75
C ALA A 6 34.74 12.23 29.96
N SER A 7 35.94 11.99 30.48
CA SER A 7 37.21 12.26 29.81
C SER A 7 37.41 11.36 28.58
N ASP A 8 36.95 10.10 28.61
CA ASP A 8 37.03 9.16 27.48
C ASP A 8 36.04 9.51 26.37
N VAL A 9 34.86 9.98 26.73
CA VAL A 9 33.88 10.50 25.77
C VAL A 9 34.43 11.74 25.07
N TYR A 10 35.03 12.67 25.83
CA TYR A 10 35.64 13.89 25.26
C TYR A 10 36.85 13.58 24.38
N LYS A 11 37.68 12.61 24.73
CA LYS A 11 38.80 12.17 23.88
C LYS A 11 38.34 11.50 22.59
N ARG A 12 37.29 10.70 22.62
CA ARG A 12 36.69 10.14 21.40
C ARG A 12 36.11 11.20 20.51
N GLN A 13 35.40 12.21 21.04
CA GLN A 13 34.88 13.33 20.29
C GLN A 13 35.99 14.17 19.62
N SER A 14 37.16 14.32 20.25
CA SER A 14 38.29 15.04 19.65
C SER A 14 38.99 14.27 18.51
N GLN A 15 38.86 12.94 18.47
CA GLN A 15 39.36 12.11 17.37
C GLN A 15 38.43 12.03 16.16
N ILE A 16 37.17 12.45 16.32
CA ILE A 16 36.14 12.39 15.26
C ILE A 16 36.01 13.74 14.53
N LYS A 17 36.80 14.76 14.89
CA LYS A 17 36.65 16.14 14.39
C LYS A 17 36.68 16.29 12.87
N ASP A 18 37.41 15.44 12.16
CA ASP A 18 37.53 15.53 10.70
C ASP A 18 36.32 14.92 9.94
N ASN A 19 35.45 14.19 10.66
CA ASN A 19 34.26 13.53 10.10
C ASN A 19 32.96 13.97 10.80
N LEU A 20 32.98 15.07 11.56
CA LEU A 20 31.83 15.58 12.28
C LEU A 20 31.33 16.88 11.63
N THR A 21 30.15 16.85 11.09
CA THR A 21 29.42 18.03 10.64
C THR A 21 28.31 18.35 11.65
N ILE A 22 28.30 19.58 12.16
CA ILE A 22 27.27 20.07 13.08
C ILE A 22 26.37 20.99 12.26
N CYS A 23 25.07 20.76 12.32
CA CYS A 23 24.08 21.57 11.60
C CYS A 23 22.83 21.77 12.46
N GLU A 24 22.03 22.75 12.12
CA GLU A 24 20.68 22.86 12.63
C GLU A 24 19.79 21.76 12.02
N GLN A 25 18.69 21.43 12.71
CA GLN A 25 17.79 20.37 12.26
C GLN A 25 17.20 20.64 10.87
N GLU A 26 16.99 21.92 10.55
CA GLU A 26 16.43 22.39 9.28
C GLU A 26 17.37 22.12 8.09
N ASP A 27 18.68 22.17 8.32
CA ASP A 27 19.72 22.01 7.29
C ASP A 27 20.14 20.52 7.12
N LEU A 28 19.70 19.62 8.01
CA LEU A 28 20.17 18.24 8.05
C LEU A 28 19.95 17.52 6.72
N ALA A 29 18.79 17.68 6.09
CA ALA A 29 18.46 17.03 4.83
C ALA A 29 19.42 17.47 3.70
N ASP A 30 19.67 18.78 3.57
CA ASP A 30 20.57 19.33 2.55
C ASP A 30 22.03 18.90 2.77
N ILE A 31 22.44 18.77 4.01
CA ILE A 31 23.78 18.31 4.35
C ILE A 31 23.93 16.81 4.04
N LEU A 32 22.97 15.98 4.43
CA LEU A 32 22.95 14.54 4.08
C LEU A 32 22.99 14.33 2.56
N TYR A 33 22.23 15.14 1.84
CA TYR A 33 22.25 15.14 0.39
C TYR A 33 23.62 15.52 -0.19
N SER A 34 24.27 16.54 0.35
CA SER A 34 25.62 16.97 -0.08
C SER A 34 26.68 15.89 0.12
N PHE A 35 26.44 14.95 1.04
CA PHE A 35 27.29 13.77 1.26
C PHE A 35 26.91 12.57 0.38
N GLY A 36 25.94 12.72 -0.54
CA GLY A 36 25.45 11.63 -1.39
C GLY A 36 24.73 10.52 -0.62
N ILE A 37 24.14 10.86 0.52
CA ILE A 37 23.39 9.90 1.35
C ILE A 37 21.97 9.77 0.80
N ASP A 38 21.40 10.86 0.28
CA ASP A 38 20.11 10.84 -0.38
C ASP A 38 20.28 10.51 -1.87
N GLU A 39 19.55 9.55 -2.35
CA GLU A 39 19.65 9.01 -3.71
C GLU A 39 18.66 9.72 -4.67
N PHE A 40 17.66 10.42 -4.13
CA PHE A 40 16.70 11.26 -4.87
C PHE A 40 16.09 12.31 -3.94
N LYS A 41 15.47 13.33 -4.55
CA LYS A 41 14.64 14.32 -3.84
C LYS A 41 13.18 14.19 -4.28
N THR A 42 12.28 14.58 -3.40
CA THR A 42 10.86 14.78 -3.76
C THR A 42 10.61 16.26 -3.97
N LYS A 43 9.76 16.64 -4.96
CA LYS A 43 9.44 18.07 -5.21
C LYS A 43 8.75 18.77 -4.05
N LYS A 44 8.07 18.02 -3.20
CA LYS A 44 7.51 18.51 -1.94
C LYS A 44 7.87 17.53 -0.84
N TYR A 45 7.91 18.02 0.40
CA TYR A 45 8.16 17.19 1.55
C TYR A 45 7.03 16.17 1.73
N GLU A 46 7.39 14.88 1.78
CA GLU A 46 6.47 13.76 1.92
C GLU A 46 6.80 12.98 3.20
N PRO A 47 6.23 13.36 4.36
CA PRO A 47 6.61 12.81 5.67
C PRO A 47 6.30 11.31 5.80
N TRP A 48 5.35 10.80 5.03
CA TRP A 48 4.91 9.41 5.05
C TRP A 48 5.58 8.53 4.01
N LEU A 49 6.39 9.10 3.11
CA LEU A 49 7.14 8.32 2.13
C LEU A 49 8.29 7.59 2.82
N ARG A 50 8.34 6.29 2.61
CA ARG A 50 9.48 5.45 2.94
C ARG A 50 9.97 4.77 1.69
N TYR A 51 11.27 4.56 1.62
CA TYR A 51 11.84 3.82 0.51
C TYR A 51 12.93 2.86 1.00
N TYR A 52 13.17 1.84 0.19
CA TYR A 52 14.29 0.94 0.31
C TYR A 52 14.89 0.70 -1.06
N HIS A 53 16.21 0.86 -1.18
CA HIS A 53 16.96 0.68 -2.42
C HIS A 53 17.77 -0.60 -2.33
N TYR A 54 17.64 -1.46 -3.34
CA TYR A 54 18.37 -2.71 -3.48
C TYR A 54 19.06 -2.77 -4.82
N LYS A 55 20.41 -2.90 -4.82
CA LYS A 55 21.24 -3.03 -6.01
C LYS A 55 21.49 -4.50 -6.32
N HIS A 56 21.21 -4.90 -7.54
CA HIS A 56 21.46 -6.24 -8.06
C HIS A 56 22.29 -6.15 -9.34
N GLN A 57 23.01 -7.22 -9.68
CA GLN A 57 23.86 -7.26 -10.89
C GLN A 57 23.10 -6.97 -12.20
N ASN A 58 21.80 -7.21 -12.25
CA ASN A 58 20.96 -7.06 -13.45
C ASN A 58 20.10 -5.77 -13.43
N GLY A 59 20.17 -4.97 -12.37
CA GLY A 59 19.37 -3.76 -12.23
C GLY A 59 19.16 -3.38 -10.78
N GLU A 60 18.37 -2.34 -10.56
CA GLU A 60 18.08 -1.80 -9.25
C GLU A 60 16.60 -1.84 -8.95
N PHE A 61 16.27 -2.07 -7.69
CA PHE A 61 14.92 -2.12 -7.18
C PHE A 61 14.75 -1.06 -6.10
N TRP A 62 13.74 -0.23 -6.27
CA TRP A 62 13.35 0.78 -5.33
C TRP A 62 11.95 0.48 -4.82
N LEU A 63 11.82 0.16 -3.55
CA LEU A 63 10.52 -0.01 -2.92
C LEU A 63 10.10 1.33 -2.35
N PHE A 64 8.97 1.84 -2.78
CA PHE A 64 8.34 3.03 -2.21
C PHE A 64 7.08 2.63 -1.48
N MET A 65 6.89 3.14 -0.27
CA MET A 65 5.75 2.85 0.56
C MET A 65 5.17 4.13 1.17
N ASN A 66 3.87 4.28 1.09
CA ASN A 66 3.13 5.29 1.83
C ASN A 66 2.74 4.72 3.21
N GLN A 67 3.32 5.24 4.28
CA GLN A 67 2.99 4.82 5.65
C GLN A 67 1.76 5.51 6.23
N SER A 68 1.19 6.50 5.53
CA SER A 68 -0.07 7.11 5.97
C SER A 68 -1.23 6.13 5.84
N GLU A 69 -2.15 6.17 6.77
CA GLU A 69 -3.42 5.43 6.69
C GLU A 69 -4.53 6.25 5.98
N THR A 70 -4.30 7.55 5.78
CA THR A 70 -5.33 8.49 5.31
C THR A 70 -4.90 9.41 4.18
N GLU A 71 -3.60 9.72 4.05
CA GLU A 71 -3.08 10.71 3.10
C GLU A 71 -2.48 10.05 1.87
N GLU A 72 -2.83 10.53 0.71
CA GLU A 72 -2.21 10.13 -0.56
C GLU A 72 -0.88 10.84 -0.76
N ILE A 73 0.08 10.16 -1.36
CA ILE A 73 1.32 10.75 -1.87
C ILE A 73 1.16 10.96 -3.37
N ASN A 74 1.39 12.20 -3.81
CA ASN A 74 1.43 12.56 -5.22
C ASN A 74 2.58 13.55 -5.42
N THR A 75 3.71 13.06 -5.92
CA THR A 75 4.95 13.83 -6.03
C THR A 75 5.77 13.39 -7.24
N LEU A 76 6.85 14.11 -7.49
CA LEU A 76 7.87 13.72 -8.46
C LEU A 76 9.14 13.33 -7.70
N LEU A 77 9.76 12.26 -8.13
CA LEU A 77 11.06 11.79 -7.66
C LEU A 77 12.12 12.37 -8.60
N CYS A 78 13.01 13.20 -8.05
CA CYS A 78 14.09 13.86 -8.78
C CYS A 78 15.39 13.12 -8.45
N PHE A 79 15.89 12.31 -9.39
CA PHE A 79 17.16 11.60 -9.25
C PHE A 79 18.31 12.47 -9.71
N GLU A 80 19.50 12.32 -9.11
CA GLU A 80 20.68 13.07 -9.54
C GLU A 80 21.12 12.65 -10.95
N ASP A 81 21.57 13.64 -11.76
CA ASP A 81 22.02 13.43 -13.14
C ASP A 81 23.14 12.38 -13.24
N GLY A 82 24.07 12.34 -12.28
CA GLY A 82 25.14 11.37 -12.26
C GLY A 82 24.70 9.92 -11.95
N MET A 83 23.56 9.74 -11.32
CA MET A 83 23.03 8.44 -10.97
C MET A 83 22.37 7.77 -12.20
N MET A 84 21.65 8.56 -12.99
CA MET A 84 21.05 8.07 -14.24
C MET A 84 22.12 7.74 -15.31
N ASP A 85 23.21 8.50 -15.35
CA ASP A 85 24.29 8.29 -16.31
C ASP A 85 25.21 7.11 -15.96
N SER A 86 25.49 6.86 -14.68
CA SER A 86 26.39 5.79 -14.23
C SER A 86 25.89 4.40 -14.60
N TYR A 87 24.57 4.24 -14.76
CA TYR A 87 23.95 2.95 -15.09
C TYR A 87 23.53 2.82 -16.55
N LYS A 88 23.76 3.83 -17.40
CA LYS A 88 23.20 3.89 -18.76
C LYS A 88 21.68 3.60 -18.77
N MET A 89 21.00 3.95 -17.70
CA MET A 89 19.60 3.67 -17.48
C MET A 89 18.77 4.85 -17.97
N GLY A 90 18.36 4.79 -19.23
CA GLY A 90 17.39 5.72 -19.78
C GLY A 90 15.97 5.41 -19.33
N LYS A 91 15.06 6.36 -19.54
CA LYS A 91 13.60 6.23 -19.32
C LYS A 91 13.02 4.91 -19.87
N GLU A 92 13.64 4.36 -20.92
CA GLU A 92 13.23 3.13 -21.60
C GLU A 92 13.56 1.84 -20.84
N ARG A 93 14.35 1.95 -19.75
CA ARG A 93 14.81 0.82 -18.95
C ARG A 93 14.24 0.82 -17.54
N SER A 94 13.08 1.39 -17.36
CA SER A 94 12.39 1.42 -16.07
C SER A 94 10.94 0.98 -16.19
N CYS A 95 10.45 0.32 -15.15
CA CYS A 95 9.04 -0.02 -15.02
C CYS A 95 8.63 -0.08 -13.55
N TRP A 96 7.34 0.18 -13.29
CA TRP A 96 6.73 -0.10 -12.02
C TRP A 96 6.31 -1.57 -11.95
N TYR A 97 6.50 -2.20 -10.81
CA TYR A 97 5.98 -3.52 -10.49
C TYR A 97 4.97 -3.42 -9.36
N GLN A 98 3.77 -3.90 -9.63
CA GLN A 98 2.66 -4.00 -8.68
C GLN A 98 2.63 -5.41 -8.12
N ALA A 99 3.05 -5.57 -6.87
CA ALA A 99 3.24 -6.90 -6.28
C ALA A 99 1.93 -7.67 -6.06
N TRP A 100 0.85 -6.98 -5.70
CA TRP A 100 -0.45 -7.62 -5.47
C TRP A 100 -1.05 -8.24 -6.73
N GLU A 101 -0.96 -7.54 -7.84
CA GLU A 101 -1.52 -7.95 -9.13
C GLU A 101 -0.52 -8.75 -9.97
N ASN A 102 0.76 -8.80 -9.55
CA ASN A 102 1.86 -9.39 -10.31
C ASN A 102 1.93 -8.85 -11.74
N ILE A 103 1.91 -7.53 -11.87
CA ILE A 103 1.94 -6.85 -13.16
C ILE A 103 3.03 -5.80 -13.22
N VAL A 104 3.49 -5.52 -14.45
CA VAL A 104 4.41 -4.41 -14.74
C VAL A 104 3.66 -3.27 -15.43
N GLU A 105 4.06 -2.05 -15.12
CA GLU A 105 3.47 -0.81 -15.66
C GLU A 105 4.57 0.14 -16.12
N PRO A 106 4.30 0.96 -17.16
CA PRO A 106 5.28 1.93 -17.62
C PRO A 106 5.48 3.05 -16.59
N CYS A 107 6.70 3.59 -16.55
CA CYS A 107 7.03 4.78 -15.79
C CYS A 107 6.64 6.04 -16.55
N GLU A 108 6.11 7.04 -15.85
CA GLU A 108 5.83 8.36 -16.39
C GLU A 108 6.94 9.33 -15.95
N TRP A 109 7.83 9.66 -16.87
CA TRP A 109 8.91 10.63 -16.69
C TRP A 109 8.53 11.95 -17.34
N ASP A 110 8.82 13.05 -16.67
CA ASP A 110 8.63 14.38 -17.25
C ASP A 110 9.83 14.82 -18.13
N GLU A 111 9.79 16.06 -18.61
CA GLU A 111 10.82 16.64 -19.45
C GLU A 111 12.16 16.84 -18.72
N ASN A 112 12.12 16.98 -17.40
CA ASN A 112 13.27 17.17 -16.52
C ASN A 112 13.87 15.83 -16.03
N ASN A 113 13.39 14.70 -16.51
CA ASN A 113 13.72 13.36 -16.02
C ASN A 113 13.27 13.11 -14.58
N ASP A 114 12.21 13.77 -14.12
CA ASP A 114 11.59 13.49 -12.85
C ASP A 114 10.52 12.40 -13.03
N LEU A 115 10.48 11.44 -12.11
CA LEU A 115 9.56 10.30 -12.14
C LEU A 115 8.31 10.58 -11.33
N SER A 116 7.14 10.43 -11.94
CA SER A 116 5.87 10.54 -11.23
C SER A 116 5.68 9.37 -10.26
N LEU A 117 5.39 9.70 -8.99
CA LEU A 117 5.02 8.76 -7.94
C LEU A 117 3.66 9.11 -7.36
N GLN A 118 2.74 8.16 -7.46
CA GLN A 118 1.42 8.23 -6.82
C GLN A 118 1.24 6.98 -5.97
N LEU A 119 0.93 7.19 -4.68
CA LEU A 119 0.67 6.11 -3.73
C LEU A 119 -0.56 6.46 -2.90
N VAL A 120 -1.56 5.60 -2.93
CA VAL A 120 -2.68 5.70 -1.98
C VAL A 120 -2.24 5.27 -0.57
N PRO A 121 -3.03 5.54 0.47
CA PRO A 121 -2.68 5.14 1.84
C PRO A 121 -2.30 3.66 1.94
N GLY A 122 -1.17 3.37 2.58
CA GLY A 122 -0.64 2.02 2.79
C GLY A 122 -0.11 1.32 1.54
N GLU A 123 -0.13 1.96 0.38
CA GLU A 123 0.34 1.35 -0.88
C GLU A 123 1.87 1.25 -0.94
N MET A 124 2.32 0.16 -1.53
CA MET A 124 3.71 -0.08 -1.88
C MET A 124 3.85 -0.34 -3.38
N LYS A 125 4.78 0.35 -4.01
CA LYS A 125 5.19 0.13 -5.41
C LYS A 125 6.67 -0.15 -5.50
N VAL A 126 7.04 -0.97 -6.45
CA VAL A 126 8.44 -1.29 -6.73
C VAL A 126 8.82 -0.69 -8.08
N LEU A 127 9.77 0.23 -8.08
CA LEU A 127 10.42 0.68 -9.29
C LEU A 127 11.56 -0.29 -9.61
N TYR A 128 11.56 -0.85 -10.80
CA TYR A 128 12.69 -1.57 -11.35
C TYR A 128 13.39 -0.71 -12.40
N MET A 129 14.68 -0.56 -12.24
CA MET A 129 15.58 0.07 -13.22
C MET A 129 16.60 -0.96 -13.72
N GLY A 130 16.48 -1.37 -14.98
CA GLY A 130 17.33 -2.41 -15.54
C GLY A 130 16.90 -2.86 -16.94
N ASP A 131 17.16 -4.11 -17.29
CA ASP A 131 16.73 -4.66 -18.57
C ASP A 131 15.23 -4.97 -18.57
N CYS A 132 14.42 -4.07 -19.12
CA CYS A 132 12.98 -4.25 -19.30
C CYS A 132 12.58 -4.94 -20.60
N THR A 133 13.54 -5.39 -21.41
CA THR A 133 13.27 -6.06 -22.69
C THR A 133 12.28 -7.23 -22.58
N PRO A 134 12.34 -8.10 -21.54
CA PRO A 134 11.36 -9.17 -21.36
C PRO A 134 9.91 -8.68 -21.22
N TYR A 135 9.71 -7.43 -20.80
CA TYR A 135 8.40 -6.83 -20.55
C TYR A 135 8.00 -5.82 -21.63
N ALA A 136 8.84 -5.56 -22.64
CA ALA A 136 8.67 -4.48 -23.62
C ALA A 136 7.28 -4.51 -24.32
N LYS A 137 6.78 -5.71 -24.69
CA LYS A 137 5.47 -5.84 -25.31
C LYS A 137 4.33 -5.44 -24.37
N ILE A 138 4.36 -5.90 -23.12
CA ILE A 138 3.34 -5.60 -22.11
C ILE A 138 3.37 -4.09 -21.77
N LEU A 139 4.55 -3.51 -21.64
CA LEU A 139 4.73 -2.09 -21.36
C LEU A 139 4.21 -1.22 -22.50
N ALA A 140 4.48 -1.58 -23.75
CA ALA A 140 3.96 -0.86 -24.92
C ALA A 140 2.43 -0.91 -25.00
N GLU A 141 1.81 -2.07 -24.82
CA GLU A 141 0.36 -2.22 -24.79
C GLU A 141 -0.28 -1.36 -23.68
N LYS A 142 0.32 -1.33 -22.49
CA LYS A 142 -0.18 -0.51 -21.38
C LYS A 142 0.02 0.98 -21.60
N GLN A 143 1.14 1.40 -22.19
CA GLN A 143 1.33 2.82 -22.57
C GLN A 143 0.24 3.33 -23.52
N GLU A 144 -0.12 2.52 -24.51
CA GLU A 144 -1.22 2.89 -25.43
C GLU A 144 -2.57 3.00 -24.71
N ILE A 145 -2.85 2.08 -23.76
CA ILE A 145 -4.07 2.15 -22.94
C ILE A 145 -4.07 3.42 -22.07
N MET A 146 -2.94 3.78 -21.47
CA MET A 146 -2.82 5.00 -20.65
C MET A 146 -3.03 6.27 -21.47
N LYS A 147 -2.46 6.35 -22.68
CA LYS A 147 -2.71 7.48 -23.60
C LYS A 147 -4.17 7.60 -23.95
N GLN A 148 -4.85 6.49 -24.26
CA GLN A 148 -6.27 6.48 -24.58
C GLN A 148 -7.14 6.89 -23.38
N LYS A 149 -6.77 6.51 -22.15
CA LYS A 149 -7.47 6.93 -20.93
C LYS A 149 -7.32 8.44 -20.66
N LYS A 150 -6.16 9.02 -20.93
CA LYS A 150 -5.95 10.49 -20.78
C LYS A 150 -6.77 11.30 -21.77
N THR A 151 -7.14 10.73 -22.92
CA THR A 151 -7.95 11.41 -23.97
C THR A 151 -9.45 11.12 -23.87
N ALA A 152 -9.84 10.06 -23.17
CA ALA A 152 -11.25 9.72 -22.95
C ALA A 152 -11.71 10.35 -21.62
N ASP A 153 -12.75 11.17 -21.73
CA ASP A 153 -13.51 11.67 -20.57
C ASP A 153 -14.21 10.47 -19.92
N SER A 154 -13.50 9.75 -19.07
CA SER A 154 -14.00 8.52 -18.45
C SER A 154 -15.03 8.93 -17.41
N GLN A 155 -16.31 8.72 -17.70
CA GLN A 155 -17.36 8.75 -16.67
C GLN A 155 -17.07 7.65 -15.66
N THR A 156 -16.31 8.00 -14.63
CA THR A 156 -16.08 7.16 -13.46
C THR A 156 -17.30 7.31 -12.57
N GLY A 157 -18.19 6.32 -12.58
CA GLY A 157 -19.30 6.24 -11.64
C GLY A 157 -18.84 5.54 -10.37
N LYS A 158 -19.07 6.15 -9.22
CA LYS A 158 -18.91 5.50 -7.91
C LYS A 158 -20.26 4.90 -7.51
N ILE A 159 -20.28 3.62 -7.16
CA ILE A 159 -21.45 2.92 -6.60
C ILE A 159 -21.13 2.57 -5.16
N GLU A 160 -21.92 3.11 -4.26
CA GLU A 160 -21.81 2.78 -2.84
C GLU A 160 -22.79 1.66 -2.49
N ILE A 161 -22.30 0.61 -1.84
CA ILE A 161 -23.13 -0.50 -1.37
C ILE A 161 -23.52 -0.22 0.08
N ALA A 162 -24.79 0.10 0.29
CA ALA A 162 -25.30 0.43 1.63
C ALA A 162 -25.02 -0.70 2.63
N PRO A 163 -24.66 -0.36 3.89
CA PRO A 163 -24.41 -1.35 4.95
C PRO A 163 -25.56 -2.35 5.15
N ALA A 164 -26.81 -1.92 4.95
CA ALA A 164 -27.99 -2.77 5.10
C ALA A 164 -28.12 -3.83 4.01
N ALA A 165 -27.39 -3.71 2.89
CA ALA A 165 -27.42 -4.68 1.81
C ALA A 165 -26.54 -5.91 2.08
N TRP A 166 -25.72 -5.86 3.12
CA TRP A 166 -24.82 -6.95 3.48
C TRP A 166 -25.45 -7.89 4.51
N LYS A 167 -25.27 -9.19 4.29
CA LYS A 167 -25.52 -10.24 5.28
C LYS A 167 -24.22 -10.61 5.94
N LEU A 168 -24.21 -10.72 7.27
CA LEU A 168 -23.03 -11.11 8.04
C LEU A 168 -23.16 -12.56 8.54
N TRP A 169 -22.16 -13.36 8.23
CA TRP A 169 -21.98 -14.70 8.76
C TRP A 169 -20.68 -14.73 9.55
N ILE A 170 -20.66 -15.41 10.67
CA ILE A 170 -19.45 -15.58 11.47
C ILE A 170 -19.06 -17.05 11.59
N LYS A 171 -17.77 -17.29 11.63
CA LYS A 171 -17.17 -18.59 11.96
C LYS A 171 -16.07 -18.35 13.00
N GLU A 172 -16.34 -18.73 14.23
CA GLU A 172 -15.37 -18.61 15.33
C GLU A 172 -14.22 -19.62 15.14
N THR A 173 -13.00 -19.22 15.54
CA THR A 173 -11.83 -20.09 15.53
C THR A 173 -12.09 -21.38 16.32
N GLY A 174 -11.83 -22.52 15.70
CA GLY A 174 -12.10 -23.84 16.27
C GLY A 174 -13.50 -24.40 15.94
N THR A 175 -14.32 -23.66 15.18
CA THR A 175 -15.60 -24.15 14.65
C THR A 175 -15.52 -24.31 13.12
N GLU A 176 -16.35 -25.20 12.56
CA GLU A 176 -16.38 -25.42 11.10
C GLU A 176 -17.57 -24.73 10.43
N LYS A 177 -18.55 -24.28 11.19
CA LYS A 177 -19.82 -23.78 10.65
C LYS A 177 -19.91 -22.26 10.72
N TYR A 178 -20.41 -21.67 9.65
CA TYR A 178 -20.85 -20.28 9.62
C TYR A 178 -22.22 -20.13 10.27
N VAL A 179 -22.39 -19.07 11.08
CA VAL A 179 -23.65 -18.71 11.74
C VAL A 179 -24.09 -17.34 11.26
N LEU A 180 -25.29 -17.23 10.70
CA LEU A 180 -25.87 -15.97 10.24
C LEU A 180 -26.15 -15.05 11.45
N GLN A 181 -25.74 -13.80 11.33
CA GLN A 181 -26.03 -12.74 12.31
C GLN A 181 -27.19 -11.87 11.82
N GLU A 182 -28.41 -12.19 12.24
CA GLU A 182 -29.61 -11.49 11.75
C GLU A 182 -29.74 -10.07 12.29
N ARG A 183 -29.16 -9.78 13.46
CA ARG A 183 -29.28 -8.51 14.19
C ARG A 183 -28.09 -7.58 14.06
N GLU A 184 -26.96 -8.10 13.58
CA GLU A 184 -25.71 -7.35 13.48
C GLU A 184 -25.54 -6.84 12.06
N LYS A 185 -25.27 -5.54 11.94
CA LYS A 185 -24.93 -4.92 10.66
C LYS A 185 -23.41 -4.85 10.50
N THR A 186 -22.96 -4.61 9.30
CA THR A 186 -21.54 -4.32 8.99
C THR A 186 -20.99 -3.22 9.92
N GLY A 187 -19.79 -3.42 10.42
CA GLY A 187 -19.04 -2.42 11.18
C GLY A 187 -19.12 -2.53 12.70
N ASP A 188 -20.10 -3.21 13.28
CA ASP A 188 -20.29 -3.19 14.73
C ASP A 188 -20.01 -4.49 15.45
N PHE A 189 -19.80 -5.60 14.72
CA PHE A 189 -19.75 -6.92 15.33
C PHE A 189 -18.61 -7.04 16.37
N CYS A 190 -17.39 -6.70 16.02
CA CYS A 190 -16.26 -6.82 16.95
C CYS A 190 -16.30 -5.82 18.12
N ARG A 191 -16.97 -4.67 17.97
CA ARG A 191 -17.21 -3.76 19.10
C ARG A 191 -18.08 -4.39 20.16
N LYS A 192 -19.11 -5.15 19.74
CA LYS A 192 -20.02 -5.86 20.65
C LYS A 192 -19.44 -7.18 21.14
N HIS A 193 -18.56 -7.79 20.34
CA HIS A 193 -17.90 -9.06 20.61
C HIS A 193 -16.37 -8.91 20.65
N PRO A 194 -15.81 -8.20 21.63
CA PRO A 194 -14.41 -7.78 21.65
C PRO A 194 -13.40 -8.94 21.72
N TYR A 195 -13.84 -10.13 22.12
CA TYR A 195 -13.01 -11.34 22.16
C TYR A 195 -13.19 -12.26 20.94
N PHE A 196 -14.03 -11.84 20.00
CA PHE A 196 -14.24 -12.63 18.80
C PHE A 196 -12.94 -12.83 18.02
N CYS A 197 -12.70 -14.05 17.61
CA CYS A 197 -11.56 -14.46 16.82
C CYS A 197 -12.01 -15.47 15.79
N GLY A 198 -11.86 -15.16 14.52
CA GLY A 198 -12.35 -16.03 13.45
C GLY A 198 -12.56 -15.30 12.13
N VAL A 199 -13.53 -15.79 11.36
CA VAL A 199 -13.88 -15.27 10.05
C VAL A 199 -15.24 -14.60 10.10
N MET A 200 -15.30 -13.38 9.61
CA MET A 200 -16.53 -12.65 9.31
C MET A 200 -16.74 -12.65 7.80
N ARG A 201 -17.79 -13.31 7.34
CA ARG A 201 -18.17 -13.33 5.93
C ARG A 201 -19.31 -12.36 5.71
N TYR A 202 -19.04 -11.34 4.90
CA TYR A 202 -20.01 -10.39 4.40
C TYR A 202 -20.44 -10.81 3.00
N GLU A 203 -21.74 -10.85 2.75
CA GLU A 203 -22.31 -11.28 1.49
C GLU A 203 -23.36 -10.29 1.03
N THR A 204 -23.26 -9.87 -0.22
CA THR A 204 -24.24 -8.99 -0.86
C THR A 204 -24.47 -9.38 -2.32
N THR A 205 -25.56 -8.86 -2.86
CA THR A 205 -25.90 -8.98 -4.27
C THR A 205 -26.12 -7.59 -4.84
N VAL A 206 -25.44 -7.28 -5.95
CA VAL A 206 -25.53 -5.99 -6.62
C VAL A 206 -25.96 -6.17 -8.07
N PHE A 207 -26.80 -5.27 -8.55
CA PHE A 207 -27.18 -5.20 -9.96
C PHE A 207 -26.34 -4.16 -10.67
N LEU A 208 -25.58 -4.58 -11.67
CA LEU A 208 -24.67 -3.70 -12.41
C LEU A 208 -24.96 -3.74 -13.91
N PRO A 209 -24.80 -2.61 -14.61
CA PRO A 209 -24.72 -2.62 -16.07
C PRO A 209 -23.44 -3.32 -16.50
N LYS A 210 -23.30 -3.55 -17.79
CA LYS A 210 -22.04 -4.07 -18.34
C LYS A 210 -20.90 -3.08 -18.08
N VAL A 211 -19.90 -3.48 -17.30
CA VAL A 211 -18.72 -2.68 -16.98
C VAL A 211 -17.46 -3.28 -17.60
N LYS A 212 -16.48 -2.46 -17.98
CA LYS A 212 -15.19 -2.90 -18.53
C LYS A 212 -14.13 -3.07 -17.44
N SER A 213 -14.13 -2.17 -16.48
CA SER A 213 -13.26 -2.23 -15.30
C SER A 213 -14.05 -1.75 -14.08
N CYS A 214 -13.77 -2.32 -12.95
CA CYS A 214 -14.40 -1.96 -11.68
C CYS A 214 -13.48 -2.33 -10.55
N GLU A 215 -13.21 -1.37 -9.68
CA GLU A 215 -12.47 -1.57 -8.45
C GLU A 215 -13.45 -1.66 -7.28
N LEU A 216 -13.29 -2.69 -6.47
CA LEU A 216 -13.96 -2.83 -5.19
C LEU A 216 -13.01 -2.35 -4.10
N ASN A 217 -13.32 -1.22 -3.47
CA ASN A 217 -12.58 -0.71 -2.33
C ASN A 217 -13.35 -1.02 -1.05
N LEU A 218 -12.70 -1.70 -0.12
CA LEU A 218 -13.29 -2.11 1.16
C LEU A 218 -13.06 -1.08 2.28
N GLY A 219 -12.28 -0.02 2.01
CA GLY A 219 -11.88 0.93 3.04
C GLY A 219 -10.95 0.31 4.07
N GLU A 220 -11.24 0.47 5.33
CA GLU A 220 -10.45 -0.08 6.44
C GLU A 220 -10.87 -1.52 6.75
N VAL A 221 -9.90 -2.44 6.76
CA VAL A 221 -10.10 -3.84 7.11
C VAL A 221 -9.02 -4.27 8.10
N TYR A 222 -9.41 -5.02 9.11
CA TYR A 222 -8.52 -5.55 10.14
C TYR A 222 -8.78 -7.04 10.35
N GLU A 223 -7.92 -7.97 9.84
CA GLU A 223 -6.58 -7.74 9.28
C GLU A 223 -6.54 -8.14 7.78
N THR A 224 -7.15 -9.29 7.46
CA THR A 224 -7.06 -9.91 6.13
C THR A 224 -8.41 -9.89 5.45
N ALA A 225 -8.45 -9.47 4.20
CA ALA A 225 -9.63 -9.57 3.34
C ALA A 225 -9.42 -10.58 2.22
N HIS A 226 -10.36 -11.49 2.05
CA HIS A 226 -10.47 -12.41 0.90
C HIS A 226 -11.77 -12.12 0.18
N VAL A 227 -11.70 -11.84 -1.11
CA VAL A 227 -12.86 -11.43 -1.92
C VAL A 227 -13.14 -12.46 -3.00
N LEU A 228 -14.43 -12.84 -3.09
CA LEU A 228 -14.97 -13.64 -4.17
C LEU A 228 -16.09 -12.87 -4.88
N VAL A 229 -16.12 -12.95 -6.19
CA VAL A 229 -17.18 -12.36 -7.03
C VAL A 229 -17.71 -13.46 -7.95
N ASN A 230 -19.02 -13.73 -7.89
CA ASN A 230 -19.65 -14.79 -8.65
C ASN A 230 -18.91 -16.13 -8.47
N GLU A 231 -18.54 -16.44 -7.21
CA GLU A 231 -17.83 -17.65 -6.79
C GLU A 231 -16.40 -17.80 -7.31
N LYS A 232 -15.88 -16.77 -8.00
CA LYS A 232 -14.49 -16.71 -8.45
C LYS A 232 -13.68 -15.81 -7.53
N GLU A 233 -12.47 -16.26 -7.24
CA GLU A 233 -11.54 -15.50 -6.41
C GLU A 233 -11.10 -14.20 -7.08
N ALA A 234 -11.29 -13.07 -6.40
CA ALA A 234 -10.75 -11.78 -6.80
C ALA A 234 -9.36 -11.53 -6.19
N GLY A 235 -9.06 -12.15 -5.05
CA GLY A 235 -7.76 -12.11 -4.41
C GLY A 235 -7.84 -11.98 -2.89
N VAL A 236 -6.65 -11.84 -2.29
CA VAL A 236 -6.46 -11.65 -0.85
C VAL A 236 -5.64 -10.40 -0.61
N ARG A 237 -5.97 -9.63 0.43
CA ARG A 237 -5.18 -8.52 0.94
C ARG A 237 -4.94 -8.70 2.43
N VAL A 238 -3.70 -8.47 2.87
CA VAL A 238 -3.28 -8.56 4.28
C VAL A 238 -2.82 -7.22 4.85
N ALA A 239 -2.85 -6.18 4.02
CA ALA A 239 -2.50 -4.81 4.35
C ALA A 239 -3.20 -3.85 3.38
N LEU A 240 -3.19 -2.57 3.70
CA LEU A 240 -3.66 -1.49 2.82
C LEU A 240 -2.86 -1.45 1.49
N PRO A 241 -3.50 -1.04 0.39
CA PRO A 241 -4.92 -0.74 0.25
C PRO A 241 -5.76 -2.01 0.07
N TYR A 242 -6.95 -2.05 0.68
CA TYR A 242 -7.89 -3.16 0.53
C TYR A 242 -8.77 -2.95 -0.72
N SER A 243 -8.11 -2.82 -1.86
CA SER A 243 -8.71 -2.65 -3.18
C SER A 243 -8.52 -3.88 -4.06
N PHE A 244 -9.53 -4.20 -4.87
CA PHE A 244 -9.57 -5.39 -5.72
C PHE A 244 -10.11 -5.02 -7.10
N GLU A 245 -9.35 -5.31 -8.18
CA GLU A 245 -9.86 -5.17 -9.55
C GLU A 245 -10.81 -6.34 -9.86
N ILE A 246 -12.09 -6.08 -9.89
CA ILE A 246 -13.13 -7.10 -10.05
C ILE A 246 -13.83 -7.08 -11.40
N GLY A 247 -13.54 -6.11 -12.28
CA GLY A 247 -14.26 -5.89 -13.54
C GLY A 247 -14.36 -7.14 -14.41
N LYS A 248 -13.31 -7.97 -14.46
CA LYS A 248 -13.30 -9.22 -15.23
C LYS A 248 -14.19 -10.32 -14.67
N LEU A 249 -14.60 -10.21 -13.41
CA LEU A 249 -15.43 -11.19 -12.69
C LEU A 249 -16.91 -10.80 -12.71
N LEU A 250 -17.20 -9.55 -13.07
CA LEU A 250 -18.55 -9.01 -13.15
C LEU A 250 -19.21 -9.34 -14.49
N HIS A 251 -20.53 -9.43 -14.48
CA HIS A 251 -21.36 -9.51 -15.67
C HIS A 251 -22.55 -8.53 -15.58
N GLU A 252 -23.22 -8.29 -16.66
CA GLU A 252 -24.44 -7.51 -16.67
C GLU A 252 -25.54 -8.21 -15.88
N GLY A 253 -26.23 -7.46 -15.03
CA GLY A 253 -27.29 -7.97 -14.15
C GLY A 253 -26.81 -8.22 -12.73
N GLU A 254 -27.27 -9.30 -12.15
CA GLU A 254 -27.03 -9.67 -10.75
C GLU A 254 -25.63 -10.23 -10.52
N ASN A 255 -24.90 -9.66 -9.58
CA ASN A 255 -23.56 -10.12 -9.19
C ASN A 255 -23.52 -10.35 -7.69
N ARG A 256 -23.04 -11.51 -7.27
CA ARG A 256 -22.85 -11.88 -5.87
C ARG A 256 -21.41 -11.55 -5.45
N ILE A 257 -21.27 -10.79 -4.37
CA ILE A 257 -19.98 -10.41 -3.80
C ILE A 257 -19.89 -10.99 -2.39
N ILE A 258 -18.80 -11.68 -2.09
CA ILE A 258 -18.46 -12.21 -0.78
C ILE A 258 -17.13 -11.61 -0.35
N VAL A 259 -17.10 -11.07 0.86
CA VAL A 259 -15.88 -10.57 1.51
C VAL A 259 -15.70 -11.33 2.82
N GLU A 260 -14.63 -12.11 2.92
CA GLU A 260 -14.24 -12.76 4.16
C GLU A 260 -13.15 -11.95 4.85
N VAL A 261 -13.45 -11.47 6.04
CA VAL A 261 -12.48 -10.76 6.87
C VAL A 261 -12.03 -11.69 7.99
N VAL A 262 -10.73 -11.88 8.10
CA VAL A 262 -10.11 -12.73 9.13
C VAL A 262 -9.35 -11.84 10.09
N ASN A 263 -9.69 -11.89 11.38
CA ASN A 263 -8.96 -11.18 12.40
C ASN A 263 -7.89 -12.07 13.08
N THR A 264 -7.02 -11.45 13.86
CA THR A 264 -5.95 -12.15 14.57
C THR A 264 -6.41 -12.68 15.93
N LEU A 265 -5.61 -13.57 16.52
CA LEU A 265 -5.80 -14.06 17.89
C LEU A 265 -5.60 -12.96 18.96
N ALA A 266 -5.11 -11.77 18.59
CA ALA A 266 -4.91 -10.65 19.51
C ALA A 266 -6.20 -10.28 20.25
N ASN A 267 -7.35 -10.33 19.58
CA ASN A 267 -8.63 -10.04 20.22
C ASN A 267 -8.94 -11.02 21.39
N ARG A 268 -8.58 -12.30 21.25
CA ARG A 268 -8.78 -13.30 22.31
C ARG A 268 -7.85 -13.10 23.49
N GLN A 269 -6.69 -12.50 23.26
CA GLN A 269 -5.65 -12.22 24.28
C GLN A 269 -5.65 -10.75 24.72
N ARG A 270 -6.70 -10.02 24.42
CA ARG A 270 -6.80 -8.58 24.64
C ARG A 270 -6.40 -8.15 26.06
N ASP A 271 -6.88 -8.86 27.08
CA ASP A 271 -6.61 -8.52 28.48
C ASP A 271 -5.13 -8.71 28.83
N PHE A 272 -4.47 -9.71 28.28
CA PHE A 272 -3.06 -9.93 28.45
C PHE A 272 -2.23 -8.81 27.82
N PHE A 273 -2.54 -8.43 26.58
CA PHE A 273 -1.82 -7.36 25.87
C PHE A 273 -2.08 -5.98 26.46
N SER A 274 -3.27 -5.72 26.97
CA SER A 274 -3.59 -4.44 27.63
C SER A 274 -2.80 -4.21 28.91
N MET A 275 -2.35 -5.27 29.58
CA MET A 275 -1.50 -5.19 30.77
C MET A 275 -0.01 -4.97 30.46
N THR A 276 0.44 -5.38 29.27
CA THR A 276 1.87 -5.42 28.93
C THR A 276 2.28 -4.37 27.91
N MET A 277 1.36 -3.97 27.03
CA MET A 277 1.60 -2.95 26.00
C MET A 277 0.30 -2.18 25.74
N PRO A 278 0.36 -0.83 25.59
CA PRO A 278 -0.77 -0.07 25.07
C PRO A 278 -0.91 -0.36 23.57
N ILE A 279 -1.52 -1.49 23.24
CA ILE A 279 -1.81 -1.85 21.86
C ILE A 279 -3.13 -1.18 21.50
N ALA A 280 -3.12 -0.41 20.43
CA ALA A 280 -4.35 -0.02 19.76
C ALA A 280 -5.07 -1.31 19.36
N VAL A 281 -6.20 -1.58 20.00
CA VAL A 281 -7.00 -2.75 19.68
C VAL A 281 -7.65 -2.50 18.34
N SER A 282 -7.21 -3.23 17.32
CA SER A 282 -7.83 -3.16 16.02
C SER A 282 -9.24 -3.73 16.12
N TYR A 283 -10.23 -2.89 15.87
CA TYR A 283 -11.60 -3.34 15.71
C TYR A 283 -11.75 -3.81 14.28
N THR A 284 -11.84 -5.11 14.08
CA THR A 284 -12.09 -5.68 12.77
C THR A 284 -13.48 -5.29 12.29
N HIS A 285 -13.56 -4.39 11.34
CA HIS A 285 -14.80 -4.03 10.68
C HIS A 285 -14.52 -3.70 9.21
N LEU A 286 -15.50 -3.97 8.39
CA LEU A 286 -15.53 -3.49 7.03
C LEU A 286 -16.11 -2.09 7.08
N THR A 287 -15.33 -1.05 6.82
CA THR A 287 -15.85 0.27 6.57
C THR A 287 -16.14 0.38 5.09
N LEU A 288 -17.39 0.60 4.76
CA LEU A 288 -17.74 1.01 3.41
C LEU A 288 -17.48 2.52 3.31
N PRO A 289 -16.86 3.02 2.24
CA PRO A 289 -16.65 4.44 2.07
C PRO A 289 -18.00 5.16 2.13
N THR A 290 -18.08 6.15 3.01
CA THR A 290 -19.25 7.06 3.16
C THR A 290 -19.29 8.08 2.06
#